data_f5069315ecbdd4386ef77a0b42fdea8b
#
_entry.id   f5069315ecbdd4386ef77a0b42fdea8b
#
_cell.length_a   1.000
_cell.length_b   1.000
_cell.length_c   1.000
_cell.angle_alpha   90.00
_cell.angle_beta   90.00
_cell.angle_gamma   90.00
#
_symmetry.space_group_name_H-M   'P 1'
#
loop_
_entity.id
_entity.type
_entity.pdbx_description
1 polymer ?
#
loop_
_entity_poly.entity_id
_entity_poly.type
_entity_poly.pdbx_seq_one_letter_code
_entity_poly.pdbx_strand_id
1 'polypeptide(L)'
;MAVPLESATVKSNLPLTLTRATLLIGAVLLASCQNVQKKPPAPPPEPVKEVWKYPGEWTGGDKAITHIRINVDTQRATLYHGDEVVGWTYVASGIISYPTPTGEFKILEKVKDKVSNLYGKGYDAGGKLVNSDFKQGRDVLPAGGKFIAAPMKYFMRLTGDGVGMHIGLISKPGRRASHGCIRLPSKMAPILFAHTSVGTPVTITGNGPDYKTYLAQSAAKAKDNAAKFAAAKKKLDDAAAAATAATSLAPDDPNGPAPTPAGTPATRPAAPSPAPATPFEEVKPAVPATPAPTPGTVQ
;
A
#
# COMPACT_ATOMS: atom_id res chain seq x y z
N MET A 1 -53.77 28.10 28.76
CA MET A 1 -54.10 28.28 30.16
C MET A 1 -52.79 28.41 30.92
N ALA A 2 -52.53 29.64 31.33
CA ALA A 2 -51.44 30.02 32.21
C ALA A 2 -51.90 29.82 33.65
N VAL A 3 -51.01 29.67 34.62
CA VAL A 3 -51.02 30.27 35.94
C VAL A 3 -49.79 29.80 36.75
N PRO A 4 -49.32 30.61 37.71
CA PRO A 4 -47.90 30.99 37.81
C PRO A 4 -47.27 30.67 39.19
N LEU A 5 -45.98 31.06 39.28
CA LEU A 5 -45.22 31.56 40.45
C LEU A 5 -45.82 31.40 41.89
N GLU A 6 -44.98 30.98 42.82
CA GLU A 6 -44.77 31.78 44.01
C GLU A 6 -43.44 31.57 44.73
N SER A 7 -42.76 32.66 45.00
CA SER A 7 -41.54 32.84 45.75
C SER A 7 -41.88 32.97 47.30
N ALA A 8 -41.01 32.44 48.13
CA ALA A 8 -41.02 32.76 49.53
C ALA A 8 -39.59 33.00 50.06
N THR A 9 -39.38 34.29 50.32
CA THR A 9 -38.27 34.87 51.10
C THR A 9 -38.61 34.81 52.58
N VAL A 10 -37.70 34.33 53.41
CA VAL A 10 -37.77 34.60 54.88
C VAL A 10 -36.44 35.12 55.36
N LYS A 11 -36.48 36.36 55.81
CA LYS A 11 -35.50 37.09 56.66
C LYS A 11 -35.75 36.79 58.10
N SER A 12 -34.70 36.75 58.93
CA SER A 12 -34.64 37.40 60.29
C SER A 12 -33.37 36.99 61.00
N ASN A 13 -32.46 37.88 61.20
CA ASN A 13 -32.26 38.75 62.36
C ASN A 13 -31.36 38.12 63.43
N LEU A 14 -30.25 38.84 63.63
CA LEU A 14 -29.29 38.81 64.74
C LEU A 14 -30.00 39.13 66.09
N PRO A 15 -29.40 38.80 67.28
CA PRO A 15 -28.63 39.85 67.90
C PRO A 15 -27.29 39.48 68.55
N LEU A 16 -26.53 40.50 68.66
CA LEU A 16 -25.29 40.74 69.31
C LEU A 16 -25.43 40.69 70.84
N THR A 17 -24.57 40.01 71.58
CA THR A 17 -24.15 40.41 72.92
C THR A 17 -22.74 40.07 73.25
N LEU A 18 -22.06 41.04 73.67
CA LEU A 18 -20.74 41.24 74.16
C LEU A 18 -20.56 40.60 75.56
N THR A 19 -19.44 39.90 75.83
CA THR A 19 -18.77 40.06 77.13
C THR A 19 -17.31 39.62 77.06
N ARG A 20 -16.45 40.50 77.59
CA ARG A 20 -15.02 40.35 77.82
C ARG A 20 -14.75 39.39 78.98
N ALA A 21 -13.64 38.64 78.92
CA ALA A 21 -12.64 38.55 80.02
C ALA A 21 -11.54 37.56 79.66
N THR A 22 -10.37 38.09 79.50
CA THR A 22 -9.01 37.70 80.01
C THR A 22 -8.75 36.27 80.51
N LEU A 23 -7.74 35.57 80.01
CA LEU A 23 -6.46 35.34 80.71
C LEU A 23 -5.50 34.53 79.82
N LEU A 24 -4.26 34.95 79.87
CA LEU A 24 -3.04 34.37 79.35
C LEU A 24 -2.79 32.94 79.85
N ILE A 25 -2.47 31.98 79.01
CA ILE A 25 -1.47 30.96 79.29
C ILE A 25 -0.89 30.53 77.92
N GLY A 26 0.42 30.68 77.82
CA GLY A 26 1.14 30.32 76.60
C GLY A 26 1.22 28.82 76.42
N ALA A 27 1.02 28.39 75.18
CA ALA A 27 1.51 27.12 74.72
C ALA A 27 2.03 27.36 73.27
N VAL A 28 3.33 27.38 73.16
CA VAL A 28 4.08 27.34 71.90
C VAL A 28 3.78 26.01 71.26
N LEU A 29 2.76 25.95 70.41
CA LEU A 29 2.60 24.84 69.46
C LEU A 29 3.40 25.21 68.20
N LEU A 30 4.59 24.61 68.08
CA LEU A 30 5.35 24.51 66.85
C LEU A 30 4.42 23.87 65.77
N ALA A 31 3.74 24.68 65.00
CA ALA A 31 3.11 24.24 63.80
C ALA A 31 4.22 23.87 62.76
N SER A 32 4.63 22.65 62.83
CA SER A 32 5.44 22.04 61.77
C SER A 32 4.60 22.07 60.48
N CYS A 33 4.78 23.10 59.69
CA CYS A 33 4.31 23.13 58.33
C CYS A 33 5.05 22.01 57.54
N GLN A 34 4.50 20.82 57.59
CA GLN A 34 4.94 19.80 56.63
C GLN A 34 4.50 20.33 55.26
N ASN A 35 5.49 20.85 54.55
CA ASN A 35 5.40 21.20 53.16
C ASN A 35 5.23 19.88 52.40
N VAL A 36 3.98 19.42 52.29
CA VAL A 36 3.64 18.29 51.42
C VAL A 36 3.87 18.80 50.00
N GLN A 37 5.09 18.66 49.54
CA GLN A 37 5.40 18.81 48.12
C GLN A 37 4.51 17.79 47.40
N LYS A 38 3.41 18.26 46.82
CA LYS A 38 2.64 17.47 45.86
C LYS A 38 3.59 17.06 44.77
N LYS A 39 4.03 15.80 44.79
CA LYS A 39 4.80 15.20 43.69
C LYS A 39 4.10 15.59 42.39
N PRO A 40 4.79 16.21 41.42
CA PRO A 40 4.18 16.55 40.13
C PRO A 40 3.44 15.31 39.61
N PRO A 41 2.25 15.42 39.00
CA PRO A 41 1.60 14.29 38.38
C PRO A 41 2.61 13.65 37.42
N ALA A 42 2.69 12.32 37.47
CA ALA A 42 3.54 11.58 36.56
C ALA A 42 3.22 12.02 35.12
N PRO A 43 4.21 12.27 34.28
CA PRO A 43 3.95 12.59 32.87
C PRO A 43 3.02 11.52 32.31
N PRO A 44 2.08 11.91 31.42
CA PRO A 44 1.23 10.93 30.76
C PRO A 44 2.13 9.82 30.19
N PRO A 45 1.73 8.55 30.29
CA PRO A 45 2.55 7.48 29.69
C PRO A 45 2.79 7.85 28.24
N GLU A 46 4.06 7.87 27.83
CA GLU A 46 4.39 8.08 26.43
C GLU A 46 3.55 7.10 25.62
N PRO A 47 2.93 7.53 24.50
CA PRO A 47 2.18 6.64 23.65
C PRO A 47 3.10 5.47 23.33
N VAL A 48 2.74 4.30 23.84
CA VAL A 48 3.44 3.05 23.58
C VAL A 48 3.50 3.00 22.06
N LYS A 49 4.69 3.23 21.48
CA LYS A 49 4.91 2.96 20.07
C LYS A 49 4.55 1.50 19.92
N GLU A 50 3.35 1.23 19.38
CA GLU A 50 2.96 -0.13 19.06
C GLU A 50 4.09 -0.69 18.22
N VAL A 51 4.93 -1.48 18.86
CA VAL A 51 5.92 -2.29 18.16
C VAL A 51 5.07 -3.30 17.42
N TRP A 52 4.72 -2.93 16.17
CA TRP A 52 3.99 -3.79 15.27
C TRP A 52 4.72 -5.12 15.26
N LYS A 53 4.18 -6.11 15.98
CA LYS A 53 4.65 -7.49 15.88
C LYS A 53 4.38 -7.95 14.46
N TYR A 54 5.31 -7.62 13.67
CA TYR A 54 5.42 -7.81 12.25
C TYR A 54 5.65 -9.27 11.91
N PRO A 55 5.17 -9.75 10.81
CA PRO A 55 4.20 -9.23 9.82
C PRO A 55 2.97 -10.11 9.69
N GLY A 56 2.78 -11.03 10.54
CA GLY A 56 1.86 -12.14 10.53
C GLY A 56 2.50 -13.35 11.18
N GLU A 57 1.80 -14.47 11.15
CA GLU A 57 2.20 -15.72 11.78
C GLU A 57 1.89 -16.88 10.82
N TRP A 58 2.78 -17.85 10.76
CA TRP A 58 2.61 -19.10 10.06
C TRP A 58 2.82 -20.25 11.03
N THR A 59 1.79 -21.06 11.23
CA THR A 59 1.78 -22.23 12.14
C THR A 59 1.54 -23.54 11.40
N GLY A 60 1.35 -23.47 10.07
CA GLY A 60 0.96 -24.61 9.25
C GLY A 60 2.08 -25.63 8.99
N GLY A 61 3.34 -25.33 9.31
CA GLY A 61 4.46 -26.22 8.94
C GLY A 61 4.45 -26.52 7.45
N ASP A 62 4.37 -27.81 7.08
CA ASP A 62 4.34 -28.26 5.68
C ASP A 62 2.91 -28.33 5.07
N LYS A 63 1.89 -27.92 5.83
CA LYS A 63 0.50 -27.96 5.35
C LYS A 63 0.31 -27.04 4.17
N ALA A 64 -0.44 -27.49 3.15
CA ALA A 64 -0.86 -26.64 2.04
C ALA A 64 -1.91 -25.63 2.52
N ILE A 65 -1.85 -24.40 2.01
CA ILE A 65 -2.91 -23.41 2.17
C ILE A 65 -4.01 -23.77 1.16
N THR A 66 -5.16 -24.19 1.65
CA THR A 66 -6.30 -24.59 0.82
C THR A 66 -7.27 -23.45 0.54
N HIS A 67 -7.23 -22.38 1.35
CA HIS A 67 -8.06 -21.20 1.17
C HIS A 67 -7.40 -19.99 1.83
N ILE A 68 -7.55 -18.80 1.21
CA ILE A 68 -7.13 -17.51 1.76
C ILE A 68 -8.35 -16.60 1.87
N ARG A 69 -8.61 -16.03 3.05
CA ARG A 69 -9.61 -14.98 3.25
C ARG A 69 -8.95 -13.66 3.53
N ILE A 70 -9.27 -12.64 2.71
CA ILE A 70 -8.69 -11.30 2.82
C ILE A 70 -9.82 -10.31 3.13
N ASN A 71 -9.65 -9.53 4.18
CA ASN A 71 -10.56 -8.43 4.48
C ASN A 71 -9.86 -7.09 4.21
N VAL A 72 -10.40 -6.33 3.23
CA VAL A 72 -9.81 -5.06 2.80
C VAL A 72 -10.10 -3.88 3.73
N ASP A 73 -10.95 -4.06 4.75
CA ASP A 73 -11.18 -3.02 5.77
C ASP A 73 -10.19 -3.17 6.92
N THR A 74 -9.97 -4.39 7.39
CA THR A 74 -8.98 -4.69 8.43
C THR A 74 -7.57 -4.86 7.90
N GLN A 75 -7.39 -4.92 6.56
CA GLN A 75 -6.10 -5.13 5.88
C GLN A 75 -5.37 -6.37 6.39
N ARG A 76 -6.11 -7.48 6.48
CA ARG A 76 -5.63 -8.77 7.01
C ARG A 76 -6.05 -9.92 6.11
N ALA A 77 -5.15 -10.88 5.94
CA ALA A 77 -5.40 -12.16 5.34
C ALA A 77 -5.31 -13.26 6.39
N THR A 78 -6.26 -14.20 6.37
CA THR A 78 -6.26 -15.43 7.16
C THR A 78 -6.06 -16.61 6.23
N LEU A 79 -5.18 -17.53 6.63
CA LEU A 79 -4.73 -18.68 5.85
C LEU A 79 -5.32 -19.96 6.44
N TYR A 80 -5.91 -20.80 5.60
CA TYR A 80 -6.62 -22.01 6.02
C TYR A 80 -6.04 -23.28 5.39
N HIS A 81 -6.06 -24.36 6.14
CA HIS A 81 -5.93 -25.74 5.67
C HIS A 81 -7.23 -26.49 6.01
N GLY A 82 -8.09 -26.75 5.03
CA GLY A 82 -9.48 -27.11 5.33
C GLY A 82 -10.16 -26.01 6.16
N ASP A 83 -10.69 -26.39 7.31
CA ASP A 83 -11.32 -25.46 8.26
C ASP A 83 -10.35 -24.91 9.32
N GLU A 84 -9.13 -25.44 9.37
CA GLU A 84 -8.11 -25.03 10.34
C GLU A 84 -7.44 -23.73 9.91
N VAL A 85 -7.33 -22.74 10.83
CA VAL A 85 -6.51 -21.55 10.64
C VAL A 85 -5.04 -21.90 10.85
N VAL A 86 -4.26 -21.86 9.79
CA VAL A 86 -2.82 -22.19 9.80
C VAL A 86 -1.92 -20.98 9.73
N GLY A 87 -2.48 -19.79 9.73
CA GLY A 87 -1.72 -18.55 9.77
C GLY A 87 -2.53 -17.32 9.42
N TRP A 88 -1.89 -16.20 9.53
CA TRP A 88 -2.45 -14.90 9.13
C TRP A 88 -1.34 -13.93 8.73
N THR A 89 -1.68 -12.89 8.00
CA THR A 89 -0.74 -11.81 7.66
C THR A 89 -1.46 -10.48 7.46
N TYR A 90 -0.75 -9.38 7.75
CA TYR A 90 -1.18 -8.09 7.24
C TYR A 90 -1.06 -8.06 5.73
N VAL A 91 -1.91 -7.23 5.13
CA VAL A 91 -1.84 -6.91 3.71
C VAL A 91 -1.98 -5.40 3.52
N ALA A 92 -1.67 -4.89 2.32
CA ALA A 92 -2.10 -3.56 1.92
C ALA A 92 -2.78 -3.65 0.57
N SER A 93 -4.10 -3.49 0.58
CA SER A 93 -4.94 -3.50 -0.62
C SER A 93 -4.92 -2.16 -1.34
N GLY A 94 -5.65 -2.05 -2.43
CA GLY A 94 -5.80 -0.85 -3.25
C GLY A 94 -6.41 0.32 -2.48
N ILE A 95 -5.90 1.54 -2.72
CA ILE A 95 -6.48 2.79 -2.23
C ILE A 95 -7.85 3.03 -2.87
N ILE A 96 -8.65 3.96 -2.33
CA ILE A 96 -10.00 4.24 -2.80
C ILE A 96 -10.04 4.55 -4.30
N SER A 97 -9.07 5.31 -4.80
CA SER A 97 -8.98 5.65 -6.22
C SER A 97 -8.51 4.50 -7.13
N TYR A 98 -7.94 3.45 -6.57
CA TYR A 98 -7.52 2.22 -7.25
C TYR A 98 -7.89 1.02 -6.37
N PRO A 99 -9.17 0.72 -6.21
CA PRO A 99 -9.62 -0.30 -5.25
C PRO A 99 -9.18 -1.70 -5.65
N THR A 100 -9.02 -2.57 -4.67
CA THR A 100 -8.99 -4.02 -4.88
C THR A 100 -10.43 -4.50 -5.01
N PRO A 101 -10.77 -5.30 -6.03
CA PRO A 101 -12.11 -5.88 -6.14
C PRO A 101 -12.38 -6.89 -5.03
N THR A 102 -13.65 -6.97 -4.60
CA THR A 102 -14.16 -7.96 -3.65
C THR A 102 -14.88 -9.09 -4.37
N GLY A 103 -14.99 -10.26 -3.74
CA GLY A 103 -15.64 -11.45 -4.27
C GLY A 103 -14.80 -12.71 -4.11
N GLU A 104 -15.19 -13.74 -4.84
CA GLU A 104 -14.53 -15.03 -4.87
C GLU A 104 -13.59 -15.12 -6.06
N PHE A 105 -12.33 -15.40 -5.77
CA PHE A 105 -11.26 -15.54 -6.75
C PHE A 105 -10.53 -16.86 -6.55
N LYS A 106 -9.59 -17.15 -7.42
CA LYS A 106 -8.61 -18.23 -7.28
C LYS A 106 -7.26 -17.76 -7.81
N ILE A 107 -6.20 -18.37 -7.35
CA ILE A 107 -4.87 -18.12 -7.92
C ILE A 107 -4.85 -18.66 -9.34
N LEU A 108 -4.66 -17.77 -10.33
CA LEU A 108 -4.64 -18.11 -11.77
C LEU A 108 -3.24 -18.41 -12.27
N GLU A 109 -2.22 -17.78 -11.67
CA GLU A 109 -0.82 -17.84 -12.10
C GLU A 109 0.10 -17.54 -10.91
N LYS A 110 1.28 -18.12 -10.89
CA LYS A 110 2.32 -17.85 -9.89
C LYS A 110 3.65 -17.57 -10.59
N VAL A 111 4.23 -16.36 -10.35
CA VAL A 111 5.51 -15.93 -10.94
C VAL A 111 6.42 -15.40 -9.85
N LYS A 112 7.58 -16.04 -9.64
CA LYS A 112 8.51 -15.67 -8.57
C LYS A 112 9.11 -14.28 -8.76
N ASP A 113 9.58 -13.95 -9.95
CA ASP A 113 10.34 -12.73 -10.26
C ASP A 113 9.62 -11.88 -11.31
N LYS A 114 8.34 -11.51 -11.02
CA LYS A 114 7.56 -10.63 -11.89
C LYS A 114 7.95 -9.17 -11.70
N VAL A 115 7.84 -8.40 -12.77
CA VAL A 115 7.83 -6.94 -12.76
C VAL A 115 6.50 -6.42 -13.31
N SER A 116 6.12 -5.21 -12.92
CA SER A 116 4.88 -4.58 -13.40
C SER A 116 4.99 -4.14 -14.85
N ASN A 117 3.97 -4.42 -15.66
CA ASN A 117 3.88 -3.90 -17.03
C ASN A 117 3.42 -2.43 -17.05
N LEU A 118 2.78 -1.95 -15.98
CA LEU A 118 2.12 -0.65 -15.95
C LEU A 118 2.78 0.35 -14.99
N TYR A 119 3.21 -0.10 -13.81
CA TYR A 119 3.65 0.78 -12.72
C TYR A 119 5.15 0.70 -12.52
N GLY A 120 5.75 1.84 -12.15
CA GLY A 120 7.17 1.91 -11.90
C GLY A 120 7.62 3.32 -11.54
N LYS A 121 8.84 3.64 -11.92
CA LYS A 121 9.45 4.95 -11.73
C LYS A 121 9.88 5.53 -13.07
N GLY A 122 9.65 6.82 -13.25
CA GLY A 122 10.11 7.60 -14.41
C GLY A 122 11.36 8.40 -14.06
N TYR A 123 12.34 8.37 -14.95
CA TYR A 123 13.59 9.11 -14.85
C TYR A 123 13.78 9.98 -16.08
N ASP A 124 14.48 11.08 -15.96
CA ASP A 124 14.91 11.91 -17.11
C ASP A 124 16.14 11.31 -17.81
N ALA A 125 16.61 11.96 -18.87
CA ALA A 125 17.79 11.56 -19.61
C ALA A 125 19.08 11.54 -18.77
N GLY A 126 19.17 12.40 -17.74
CA GLY A 126 20.27 12.47 -16.79
C GLY A 126 20.20 11.42 -15.66
N GLY A 127 19.14 10.60 -15.61
CA GLY A 127 18.95 9.59 -14.56
C GLY A 127 18.34 10.12 -13.27
N LYS A 128 17.87 11.36 -13.23
CA LYS A 128 17.15 11.94 -12.08
C LYS A 128 15.72 11.41 -12.05
N LEU A 129 15.26 11.00 -10.85
CA LEU A 129 13.87 10.57 -10.65
C LEU A 129 12.92 11.77 -10.87
N VAL A 130 12.03 11.66 -11.85
CA VAL A 130 11.01 12.68 -12.18
C VAL A 130 9.60 12.28 -11.79
N ASN A 131 9.33 10.98 -11.69
CA ASN A 131 8.04 10.46 -11.24
C ASN A 131 8.21 9.14 -10.48
N SER A 132 7.94 9.14 -9.17
CA SER A 132 8.05 7.96 -8.31
C SER A 132 6.84 7.02 -8.41
N ASP A 133 5.73 7.48 -9.01
CA ASP A 133 4.48 6.73 -9.22
C ASP A 133 4.09 6.74 -10.70
N PHE A 134 5.04 6.44 -11.56
CA PHE A 134 4.84 6.43 -13.01
C PHE A 134 3.90 5.29 -13.43
N LYS A 135 2.91 5.62 -14.25
CA LYS A 135 2.04 4.63 -14.89
C LYS A 135 2.09 4.81 -16.42
N GLN A 136 2.44 3.73 -17.12
CA GLN A 136 2.38 3.69 -18.58
C GLN A 136 0.95 3.95 -19.09
N GLY A 137 0.83 4.76 -20.13
CA GLY A 137 -0.48 5.17 -20.66
C GLY A 137 -1.24 6.21 -19.83
N ARG A 138 -0.65 6.71 -18.72
CA ARG A 138 -1.11 7.87 -17.96
C ARG A 138 -0.10 9.00 -17.99
N ASP A 139 1.17 8.65 -17.79
CA ASP A 139 2.25 9.63 -17.61
C ASP A 139 3.19 9.63 -18.81
N VAL A 140 3.74 10.81 -19.12
CA VAL A 140 4.71 11.02 -20.19
C VAL A 140 6.07 11.28 -19.58
N LEU A 141 7.12 10.69 -20.15
CA LEU A 141 8.51 10.97 -19.77
C LEU A 141 9.04 12.14 -20.58
N PRO A 142 9.96 12.95 -20.04
CA PRO A 142 10.72 13.91 -20.82
C PRO A 142 11.55 13.21 -21.90
N ALA A 143 12.00 13.95 -22.91
CA ALA A 143 12.84 13.41 -24.00
C ALA A 143 14.07 12.69 -23.44
N GLY A 144 14.37 11.50 -23.96
CA GLY A 144 15.45 10.63 -23.46
C GLY A 144 15.22 10.00 -22.09
N GLY A 145 14.04 10.21 -21.50
CA GLY A 145 13.68 9.63 -20.20
C GLY A 145 13.49 8.14 -20.23
N LYS A 146 13.59 7.51 -19.04
CA LYS A 146 13.56 6.05 -18.90
C LYS A 146 12.54 5.60 -17.86
N PHE A 147 11.73 4.59 -18.20
CA PHE A 147 10.84 3.90 -17.29
C PHE A 147 11.55 2.70 -16.65
N ILE A 148 11.44 2.57 -15.30
CA ILE A 148 11.90 1.39 -14.56
C ILE A 148 10.70 0.77 -13.87
N ALA A 149 10.35 -0.45 -14.30
CA ALA A 149 9.19 -1.20 -13.81
C ALA A 149 9.32 -1.57 -12.32
N ALA A 150 8.21 -1.50 -11.58
CA ALA A 150 8.17 -1.89 -10.19
C ALA A 150 8.30 -3.42 -10.03
N PRO A 151 9.15 -3.93 -9.11
CA PRO A 151 9.22 -5.35 -8.82
C PRO A 151 7.96 -5.83 -8.11
N MET A 152 7.49 -7.02 -8.49
CA MET A 152 6.30 -7.69 -7.94
C MET A 152 6.67 -9.15 -7.58
N LYS A 153 7.71 -9.34 -6.76
CA LYS A 153 8.22 -10.68 -6.41
C LYS A 153 7.14 -11.54 -5.73
N TYR A 154 7.19 -12.85 -6.00
CA TYR A 154 6.22 -13.84 -5.52
C TYR A 154 4.78 -13.48 -5.91
N PHE A 155 4.60 -13.09 -7.16
CA PHE A 155 3.31 -12.71 -7.70
C PHE A 155 2.39 -13.92 -7.83
N MET A 156 1.16 -13.77 -7.29
CA MET A 156 0.06 -14.71 -7.41
C MET A 156 -1.13 -13.96 -8.01
N ARG A 157 -1.45 -14.23 -9.28
CA ARG A 157 -2.52 -13.55 -10.03
C ARG A 157 -3.89 -14.00 -9.54
N LEU A 158 -4.81 -13.07 -9.37
CA LEU A 158 -6.20 -13.34 -8.98
C LEU A 158 -7.20 -13.04 -10.09
N THR A 159 -6.89 -12.08 -10.98
CA THR A 159 -7.82 -11.63 -12.02
C THR A 159 -7.15 -11.58 -13.40
N GLY A 160 -7.96 -11.69 -14.46
CA GLY A 160 -7.47 -11.61 -15.83
C GLY A 160 -6.84 -10.26 -16.19
N ASP A 161 -7.34 -9.16 -15.62
CA ASP A 161 -6.83 -7.81 -15.82
C ASP A 161 -5.58 -7.47 -14.99
N GLY A 162 -5.10 -8.39 -14.14
CA GLY A 162 -3.78 -8.31 -13.53
C GLY A 162 -3.73 -7.98 -12.04
N VAL A 163 -4.86 -7.96 -11.33
CA VAL A 163 -4.84 -7.89 -9.86
C VAL A 163 -4.26 -9.19 -9.29
N GLY A 164 -3.38 -9.06 -8.32
CA GLY A 164 -2.77 -10.21 -7.65
C GLY A 164 -2.17 -9.85 -6.30
N MET A 165 -1.60 -10.85 -5.63
CA MET A 165 -0.85 -10.71 -4.39
C MET A 165 0.65 -10.76 -4.69
N HIS A 166 1.47 -9.92 -4.07
CA HIS A 166 2.93 -9.93 -4.25
C HIS A 166 3.65 -9.19 -3.11
N ILE A 167 4.96 -9.33 -3.00
CA ILE A 167 5.74 -8.50 -2.07
C ILE A 167 5.54 -7.02 -2.39
N GLY A 168 5.23 -6.23 -1.35
CA GLY A 168 5.18 -4.78 -1.47
C GLY A 168 5.39 -4.09 -0.13
N LEU A 169 5.85 -2.84 -0.18
CA LEU A 169 6.04 -2.05 1.05
C LEU A 169 4.69 -1.80 1.72
N ILE A 170 4.61 -2.20 2.99
CA ILE A 170 3.51 -1.91 3.91
C ILE A 170 4.08 -1.02 5.02
N SER A 171 4.10 0.28 4.76
CA SER A 171 4.67 1.27 5.70
C SER A 171 3.80 1.49 6.93
N LYS A 172 2.49 1.29 6.79
CA LYS A 172 1.50 1.43 7.86
C LYS A 172 0.52 0.25 7.78
N PRO A 173 0.69 -0.81 8.60
CA PRO A 173 -0.28 -1.90 8.69
C PRO A 173 -1.69 -1.38 8.98
N GLY A 174 -2.71 -2.06 8.45
CA GLY A 174 -4.10 -1.61 8.57
C GLY A 174 -4.52 -0.51 7.59
N ARG A 175 -3.62 -0.03 6.70
CA ARG A 175 -3.95 0.98 5.69
C ARG A 175 -3.79 0.48 4.27
N ARG A 176 -4.73 0.89 3.41
CA ARG A 176 -4.67 0.69 1.96
C ARG A 176 -3.49 1.50 1.39
N ALA A 177 -2.72 0.91 0.45
CA ALA A 177 -1.53 1.58 -0.08
C ALA A 177 -1.17 1.21 -1.53
N SER A 178 -1.92 0.34 -2.20
CA SER A 178 -1.58 -0.15 -3.55
C SER A 178 -2.47 0.47 -4.65
N HIS A 179 -2.18 0.12 -5.89
CA HIS A 179 -2.98 0.46 -7.07
C HIS A 179 -3.88 -0.70 -7.53
N GLY A 180 -4.44 -1.45 -6.57
CA GLY A 180 -5.35 -2.56 -6.83
C GLY A 180 -4.82 -3.92 -6.41
N CYS A 181 -3.53 -4.20 -6.60
CA CYS A 181 -2.91 -5.42 -6.10
C CYS A 181 -2.87 -5.46 -4.56
N ILE A 182 -2.69 -6.63 -4.00
CA ILE A 182 -2.58 -6.87 -2.56
C ILE A 182 -1.11 -7.04 -2.22
N ARG A 183 -0.54 -6.06 -1.50
CA ARG A 183 0.84 -6.15 -1.04
C ARG A 183 0.94 -7.09 0.15
N LEU A 184 1.92 -7.97 0.11
CA LEU A 184 2.28 -8.89 1.18
C LEU A 184 3.62 -8.49 1.80
N PRO A 185 3.81 -8.71 3.11
CA PRO A 185 5.10 -8.57 3.76
C PRO A 185 6.15 -9.52 3.13
N SER A 186 7.40 -9.09 3.08
CA SER A 186 8.50 -9.84 2.48
C SER A 186 8.74 -11.22 3.11
N LYS A 187 8.43 -11.37 4.41
CA LYS A 187 8.54 -12.66 5.12
C LYS A 187 7.38 -13.60 4.83
N MET A 188 6.16 -13.07 4.61
CA MET A 188 4.96 -13.89 4.43
C MET A 188 4.72 -14.28 2.96
N ALA A 189 5.08 -13.44 2.02
CA ALA A 189 4.86 -13.72 0.60
C ALA A 189 5.54 -15.02 0.10
N PRO A 190 6.81 -15.34 0.46
CA PRO A 190 7.42 -16.62 0.12
C PRO A 190 6.65 -17.82 0.70
N ILE A 191 6.14 -17.71 1.94
CA ILE A 191 5.36 -18.76 2.59
C ILE A 191 4.05 -19.00 1.83
N LEU A 192 3.27 -17.93 1.58
CA LEU A 192 2.04 -18.06 0.79
C LEU A 192 2.34 -18.64 -0.59
N PHE A 193 3.40 -18.17 -1.23
CA PHE A 193 3.80 -18.66 -2.54
C PHE A 193 4.21 -20.15 -2.51
N ALA A 194 4.92 -20.61 -1.49
CA ALA A 194 5.34 -22.01 -1.38
C ALA A 194 4.14 -22.94 -1.07
N HIS A 195 3.25 -22.52 -0.18
CA HIS A 195 2.17 -23.36 0.35
C HIS A 195 0.83 -23.23 -0.39
N THR A 196 0.73 -22.43 -1.46
CA THR A 196 -0.45 -22.38 -2.35
C THR A 196 -0.18 -23.01 -3.69
N SER A 197 -1.23 -23.36 -4.41
CA SER A 197 -1.19 -23.85 -5.79
C SER A 197 -2.03 -22.94 -6.71
N VAL A 198 -1.81 -23.02 -8.02
CA VAL A 198 -2.78 -22.50 -9.00
C VAL A 198 -4.11 -23.21 -8.75
N GLY A 199 -5.19 -22.43 -8.71
CA GLY A 199 -6.52 -22.92 -8.31
C GLY A 199 -6.86 -22.70 -6.84
N THR A 200 -5.90 -22.41 -5.95
CA THR A 200 -6.21 -22.11 -4.52
C THR A 200 -7.23 -20.97 -4.42
N PRO A 201 -8.39 -21.20 -3.75
CA PRO A 201 -9.43 -20.19 -3.56
C PRO A 201 -8.95 -19.00 -2.73
N VAL A 202 -9.41 -17.81 -3.10
CA VAL A 202 -9.14 -16.55 -2.41
C VAL A 202 -10.43 -15.74 -2.33
N THR A 203 -10.98 -15.59 -1.12
CA THR A 203 -12.15 -14.76 -0.85
C THR A 203 -11.70 -13.38 -0.39
N ILE A 204 -12.15 -12.33 -1.05
CA ILE A 204 -11.87 -10.93 -0.69
C ILE A 204 -13.16 -10.27 -0.24
N THR A 205 -13.20 -9.79 1.01
CA THR A 205 -14.37 -9.16 1.65
C THR A 205 -14.06 -7.74 2.12
N GLY A 206 -15.10 -7.00 2.47
CA GLY A 206 -15.03 -5.63 2.99
C GLY A 206 -15.51 -4.58 1.98
N ASN A 207 -15.25 -3.31 2.27
CA ASN A 207 -15.69 -2.16 1.46
C ASN A 207 -14.81 -2.00 0.20
N GLY A 208 -15.15 -2.74 -0.84
CA GLY A 208 -14.57 -2.67 -2.18
C GLY A 208 -15.65 -2.90 -3.23
N PRO A 209 -15.44 -2.52 -4.50
CA PRO A 209 -16.35 -2.84 -5.57
C PRO A 209 -16.35 -4.36 -5.82
N ASP A 210 -17.50 -4.93 -6.17
CA ASP A 210 -17.53 -6.26 -6.78
C ASP A 210 -16.71 -6.24 -8.09
N TYR A 211 -16.32 -7.43 -8.57
CA TYR A 211 -15.42 -7.52 -9.72
C TYR A 211 -16.00 -6.91 -11.00
N LYS A 212 -17.33 -7.01 -11.24
CA LYS A 212 -17.98 -6.41 -12.40
C LYS A 212 -17.92 -4.88 -12.35
N THR A 213 -18.28 -4.31 -11.21
CA THR A 213 -18.21 -2.87 -10.96
C THR A 213 -16.77 -2.36 -11.07
N TYR A 214 -15.81 -3.11 -10.52
CA TYR A 214 -14.38 -2.82 -10.63
C TYR A 214 -13.91 -2.73 -12.09
N LEU A 215 -14.29 -3.70 -12.93
CA LEU A 215 -13.95 -3.70 -14.37
C LEU A 215 -14.52 -2.47 -15.09
N ALA A 216 -15.77 -2.10 -14.81
CA ALA A 216 -16.38 -0.91 -15.40
C ALA A 216 -15.67 0.39 -14.99
N GLN A 217 -15.34 0.53 -13.71
CA GLN A 217 -14.56 1.68 -13.18
C GLN A 217 -13.16 1.73 -13.77
N SER A 218 -12.50 0.58 -13.91
CA SER A 218 -11.15 0.47 -14.48
C SER A 218 -11.14 0.87 -15.96
N ALA A 219 -12.14 0.44 -16.73
CA ALA A 219 -12.29 0.81 -18.14
C ALA A 219 -12.54 2.32 -18.32
N ALA A 220 -13.43 2.91 -17.51
CA ALA A 220 -13.69 4.35 -17.54
C ALA A 220 -12.41 5.14 -17.23
N LYS A 221 -11.66 4.73 -16.20
CA LYS A 221 -10.40 5.34 -15.82
C LYS A 221 -9.30 5.18 -16.87
N ALA A 222 -9.27 4.05 -17.58
CA ALA A 222 -8.33 3.84 -18.68
C ALA A 222 -8.58 4.82 -19.82
N LYS A 223 -9.85 5.09 -20.16
CA LYS A 223 -10.24 6.10 -21.15
C LYS A 223 -9.77 7.52 -20.75
N ASP A 224 -10.04 7.93 -19.50
CA ASP A 224 -9.62 9.23 -18.98
C ASP A 224 -8.08 9.37 -18.98
N ASN A 225 -7.37 8.34 -18.55
CA ASN A 225 -5.91 8.33 -18.59
C ASN A 225 -5.36 8.43 -20.02
N ALA A 226 -5.95 7.73 -20.99
CA ALA A 226 -5.54 7.78 -22.39
C ALA A 226 -5.72 9.20 -22.97
N ALA A 227 -6.83 9.89 -22.67
CA ALA A 227 -7.06 11.26 -23.09
C ALA A 227 -6.04 12.22 -22.49
N LYS A 228 -5.75 12.10 -21.19
CA LYS A 228 -4.73 12.90 -20.50
C LYS A 228 -3.33 12.65 -21.04
N PHE A 229 -2.99 11.40 -21.32
CA PHE A 229 -1.72 11.01 -21.93
C PHE A 229 -1.55 11.63 -23.31
N ALA A 230 -2.55 11.55 -24.17
CA ALA A 230 -2.52 12.15 -25.50
C ALA A 230 -2.33 13.67 -25.46
N ALA A 231 -3.05 14.37 -24.55
CA ALA A 231 -2.91 15.80 -24.35
C ALA A 231 -1.52 16.18 -23.81
N ALA A 232 -0.98 15.45 -22.87
CA ALA A 232 0.35 15.68 -22.31
C ALA A 232 1.46 15.42 -23.34
N LYS A 233 1.33 14.33 -24.12
CA LYS A 233 2.26 14.01 -25.20
C LYS A 233 2.27 15.10 -26.26
N LYS A 234 1.09 15.57 -26.71
CA LYS A 234 0.99 16.68 -27.67
C LYS A 234 1.70 17.94 -27.18
N LYS A 235 1.50 18.34 -25.91
CA LYS A 235 2.20 19.49 -25.33
C LYS A 235 3.72 19.34 -25.36
N LEU A 236 4.22 18.15 -25.11
CA LEU A 236 5.66 17.85 -25.12
C LEU A 236 6.20 17.92 -26.54
N ASP A 237 5.50 17.33 -27.52
CA ASP A 237 5.87 17.34 -28.94
C ASP A 237 5.85 18.79 -29.49
N ASP A 238 4.81 19.59 -29.18
CA ASP A 238 4.70 21.00 -29.55
C ASP A 238 5.86 21.84 -28.98
N ALA A 239 6.21 21.60 -27.69
CA ALA A 239 7.33 22.29 -27.04
C ALA A 239 8.69 21.94 -27.67
N ALA A 240 8.89 20.66 -28.02
CA ALA A 240 10.09 20.20 -28.68
C ALA A 240 10.22 20.82 -30.11
N ALA A 241 9.13 20.87 -30.86
CA ALA A 241 9.09 21.52 -32.16
C ALA A 241 9.41 23.03 -32.09
N ALA A 242 8.85 23.74 -31.09
CA ALA A 242 9.13 25.15 -30.87
C ALA A 242 10.61 25.41 -30.50
N ALA A 243 11.20 24.55 -29.68
CA ALA A 243 12.63 24.62 -29.31
C ALA A 243 13.53 24.45 -30.53
N THR A 244 13.21 23.48 -31.40
CA THR A 244 13.96 23.23 -32.64
C THR A 244 13.85 24.43 -33.59
N ALA A 245 12.65 25.02 -33.76
CA ALA A 245 12.43 26.21 -34.59
C ALA A 245 13.20 27.44 -34.06
N ALA A 246 13.22 27.63 -32.72
CA ALA A 246 13.98 28.71 -32.12
C ALA A 246 15.50 28.59 -32.35
N THR A 247 16.02 27.34 -32.35
CA THR A 247 17.45 27.08 -32.61
C THR A 247 17.81 27.32 -34.07
N SER A 248 16.90 27.08 -35.02
CA SER A 248 17.12 27.31 -36.44
C SER A 248 17.03 28.78 -36.87
N LEU A 249 16.43 29.65 -36.01
CA LEU A 249 16.30 31.09 -36.24
C LEU A 249 17.43 31.91 -35.59
N ALA A 250 18.39 31.28 -34.93
CA ALA A 250 19.58 32.02 -34.48
C ALA A 250 20.35 32.51 -35.70
N PRO A 251 20.63 33.85 -35.83
CA PRO A 251 21.35 34.38 -36.99
C PRO A 251 22.76 33.75 -36.99
N ASP A 252 23.18 33.23 -38.15
CA ASP A 252 24.56 32.86 -38.39
C ASP A 252 25.44 34.10 -38.08
N ASP A 253 26.21 34.04 -37.04
CA ASP A 253 27.24 35.03 -36.74
C ASP A 253 28.40 34.78 -37.73
N PRO A 254 28.57 35.61 -38.78
CA PRO A 254 29.62 35.39 -39.77
C PRO A 254 31.04 35.55 -39.21
N ASN A 255 31.19 35.91 -37.93
CA ASN A 255 32.46 36.07 -37.21
C ASN A 255 32.66 35.07 -36.08
N GLY A 256 31.76 34.07 -35.92
CA GLY A 256 31.94 33.03 -34.96
C GLY A 256 33.16 32.14 -35.26
N PRO A 257 33.89 31.62 -34.23
CA PRO A 257 35.00 30.70 -34.47
C PRO A 257 34.45 29.45 -35.20
N ALA A 258 35.16 28.99 -36.25
CA ALA A 258 34.80 27.82 -37.00
C ALA A 258 34.54 26.63 -36.09
N PRO A 259 33.48 25.82 -36.33
CA PRO A 259 33.17 24.67 -35.51
C PRO A 259 34.34 23.69 -35.56
N THR A 260 34.91 23.42 -34.41
CA THR A 260 35.88 22.34 -34.22
C THR A 260 35.19 21.02 -34.62
N PRO A 261 35.80 20.20 -35.53
CA PRO A 261 35.16 18.95 -35.90
C PRO A 261 34.95 18.10 -34.67
N ALA A 262 33.71 17.77 -34.39
CA ALA A 262 33.32 16.89 -33.31
C ALA A 262 34.03 15.54 -33.52
N GLY A 263 34.89 15.20 -32.55
CA GLY A 263 35.55 13.89 -32.52
C GLY A 263 34.51 12.78 -32.65
N THR A 264 34.85 11.83 -33.52
CA THR A 264 34.07 10.61 -33.80
C THR A 264 33.57 10.00 -32.49
N PRO A 265 32.27 9.73 -32.32
CA PRO A 265 31.79 9.10 -31.10
C PRO A 265 32.40 7.71 -31.03
N ALA A 266 33.15 7.42 -29.97
CA ALA A 266 33.63 6.09 -29.66
C ALA A 266 32.43 5.12 -29.65
N THR A 267 32.46 4.14 -30.50
CA THR A 267 31.48 3.07 -30.63
C THR A 267 31.46 2.28 -29.30
N ARG A 268 30.49 2.56 -28.45
CA ARG A 268 30.22 1.80 -27.24
C ARG A 268 29.68 0.43 -27.68
N PRO A 269 30.22 -0.70 -27.19
CA PRO A 269 29.69 -2.01 -27.54
C PRO A 269 28.22 -2.09 -27.21
N ALA A 270 27.41 -2.52 -28.17
CA ALA A 270 25.98 -2.78 -27.97
C ALA A 270 25.79 -3.80 -26.84
N ALA A 271 24.96 -3.47 -25.85
CA ALA A 271 24.49 -4.44 -24.91
C ALA A 271 23.71 -5.54 -25.66
N PRO A 272 23.84 -6.82 -25.27
CA PRO A 272 23.13 -7.89 -25.95
C PRO A 272 21.62 -7.67 -25.87
N SER A 273 21.00 -7.69 -27.04
CA SER A 273 19.54 -7.66 -27.21
C SER A 273 18.95 -8.83 -26.44
N PRO A 274 17.87 -8.65 -25.66
CA PRO A 274 17.19 -9.79 -25.06
C PRO A 274 16.67 -10.68 -26.19
N ALA A 275 16.96 -11.97 -26.08
CA ALA A 275 16.48 -12.99 -27.02
C ALA A 275 14.96 -12.92 -27.15
N PRO A 276 14.39 -13.14 -28.36
CA PRO A 276 12.96 -13.19 -28.54
C PRO A 276 12.38 -14.32 -27.66
N ALA A 277 11.33 -14.01 -26.93
CA ALA A 277 10.58 -15.01 -26.17
C ALA A 277 10.08 -16.08 -27.12
N THR A 278 10.51 -17.33 -26.92
CA THR A 278 9.97 -18.50 -27.64
C THR A 278 8.44 -18.57 -27.40
N PRO A 279 7.68 -18.93 -28.44
CA PRO A 279 6.24 -19.13 -28.28
C PRO A 279 5.97 -20.23 -27.25
N PHE A 280 4.99 -20.00 -26.42
CA PHE A 280 4.51 -20.91 -25.41
C PHE A 280 4.19 -22.27 -26.05
N GLU A 281 4.95 -23.30 -25.71
CA GLU A 281 4.60 -24.67 -26.01
C GLU A 281 3.44 -25.07 -25.10
N GLU A 282 2.31 -25.40 -25.70
CA GLU A 282 1.09 -25.82 -25.05
C GLU A 282 1.35 -27.16 -24.34
N VAL A 283 1.58 -27.11 -23.02
CA VAL A 283 1.71 -28.31 -22.21
C VAL A 283 0.35 -28.98 -22.13
N LYS A 284 0.19 -30.04 -22.93
CA LYS A 284 -0.93 -30.97 -22.90
C LYS A 284 -1.14 -31.49 -21.46
N PRO A 285 -2.36 -31.46 -20.90
CA PRO A 285 -2.60 -31.92 -19.53
C PRO A 285 -2.23 -33.41 -19.43
N ALA A 286 -1.41 -33.73 -18.42
CA ALA A 286 -1.07 -35.11 -18.07
C ALA A 286 -2.34 -35.86 -17.67
N VAL A 287 -2.56 -36.99 -18.32
CA VAL A 287 -3.62 -37.94 -18.00
C VAL A 287 -3.38 -38.46 -16.57
N PRO A 288 -4.39 -38.50 -15.68
CA PRO A 288 -4.21 -39.03 -14.33
C PRO A 288 -3.85 -40.53 -14.39
N ALA A 289 -2.78 -40.92 -13.69
CA ALA A 289 -2.35 -42.30 -13.58
C ALA A 289 -3.46 -43.14 -12.93
N THR A 290 -3.77 -44.27 -13.53
CA THR A 290 -4.68 -45.30 -13.03
C THR A 290 -4.14 -45.85 -11.71
N PRO A 291 -4.95 -45.97 -10.62
CA PRO A 291 -4.47 -46.53 -9.38
C PRO A 291 -4.11 -48.02 -9.54
N ALA A 292 -2.97 -48.42 -8.96
CA ALA A 292 -2.50 -49.81 -8.94
C ALA A 292 -3.49 -50.70 -8.18
N PRO A 293 -3.65 -51.98 -8.56
CA PRO A 293 -4.55 -52.90 -7.88
C PRO A 293 -4.02 -53.25 -6.49
N THR A 294 -4.94 -53.26 -5.53
CA THR A 294 -4.71 -53.67 -4.14
C THR A 294 -4.32 -55.16 -4.07
N PRO A 295 -3.29 -55.55 -3.29
CA PRO A 295 -2.99 -56.98 -3.08
C PRO A 295 -4.10 -57.64 -2.28
N GLY A 296 -4.67 -58.71 -2.83
CA GLY A 296 -5.70 -59.49 -2.20
C GLY A 296 -5.18 -60.18 -0.94
N THR A 297 -6.01 -60.16 0.10
CA THR A 297 -5.87 -60.96 1.33
C THR A 297 -6.07 -62.42 0.97
N VAL A 298 -5.04 -63.24 1.19
CA VAL A 298 -5.13 -64.70 1.15
C VAL A 298 -5.56 -65.18 2.57
N GLN A 299 -6.66 -65.95 2.61
CA GLN A 299 -7.09 -66.69 3.79
C GLN A 299 -6.09 -67.77 4.15
#